data_bf5f0c8f679571fb3ecf8b1f0293af78
#
_entry.id   bf5f0c8f679571fb3ecf8b1f0293af78
#
_cell.length_a   1.000
_cell.length_b   1.000
_cell.length_c   1.000
_cell.angle_alpha   90.00
_cell.angle_beta   90.00
_cell.angle_gamma   90.00
#
_symmetry.space_group_name_H-M   'P 1'
#
loop_
_entity.id
_entity.type
_entity.pdbx_description
1 polymer ?
#
loop_
_entity_poly.entity_id
_entity_poly.type
_entity_poly.pdbx_seq_one_letter_code
_entity_poly.pdbx_strand_id
1 'polypeptide(L)'
;TYSEEIKNMDSLFAYFLTSNEKFLIIEDADNYLTARDKDANNHSMKKLLNITDGLTSNPEKKVIFTTNLPNLNQVDTALLRPGRCYKALFFPYLTYDQAVAFLHSENNGKLPELFESKDHNLKDTHSLASLYSYLNGYDPEKIINDGKNGPTFGFTNKQ
;
A
#
# COMPACT_ATOMS: atom_id res chain seq x y z
N THR A 1 -5.07 4.82 12.06
CA THR A 1 -4.00 5.05 11.08
C THR A 1 -3.07 6.09 11.66
N TYR A 2 -1.82 5.72 11.98
CA TYR A 2 -0.81 6.66 12.43
C TYR A 2 0.11 6.94 11.25
N SER A 3 0.14 8.18 10.77
CA SER A 3 0.98 8.66 9.67
C SER A 3 2.17 9.49 10.12
N GLU A 4 2.46 9.55 11.42
CA GLU A 4 3.72 10.13 11.89
C GLU A 4 4.83 9.09 11.76
N GLU A 5 6.05 9.52 11.36
CA GLU A 5 7.25 8.71 11.46
C GLU A 5 7.22 7.99 12.81
N ILE A 6 7.11 6.66 12.78
CA ILE A 6 7.05 5.87 14.00
C ILE A 6 8.42 5.98 14.68
N LYS A 7 8.60 7.03 15.46
CA LYS A 7 9.85 7.32 16.18
C LYS A 7 10.21 6.21 17.18
N ASN A 8 9.23 5.38 17.55
CA ASN A 8 9.43 4.28 18.48
C ASN A 8 8.60 3.04 18.12
N MET A 9 9.10 2.29 17.14
CA MET A 9 8.49 1.01 16.73
C MET A 9 8.36 0.04 17.92
N ASP A 10 9.30 0.03 18.84
CA ASP A 10 9.28 -0.89 19.99
C ASP A 10 8.06 -0.64 20.88
N SER A 11 7.75 0.63 21.15
CA SER A 11 6.56 0.99 21.95
C SER A 11 5.27 0.63 21.23
N LEU A 12 5.19 0.83 19.92
CA LEU A 12 4.01 0.45 19.14
C LEU A 12 3.77 -1.06 19.20
N PHE A 13 4.82 -1.85 18.99
CA PHE A 13 4.70 -3.29 19.01
C PHE A 13 4.45 -3.84 20.43
N ALA A 14 5.11 -3.28 21.45
CA ALA A 14 4.83 -3.65 22.83
C ALA A 14 3.36 -3.38 23.18
N TYR A 15 2.83 -2.23 22.79
CA TYR A 15 1.40 -1.92 22.95
C TYR A 15 0.54 -2.91 22.17
N PHE A 16 0.83 -3.15 20.92
CA PHE A 16 0.06 -4.09 20.09
C PHE A 16 0.04 -5.49 20.71
N LEU A 17 1.18 -6.00 21.16
CA LEU A 17 1.24 -7.35 21.75
C LEU A 17 0.43 -7.48 23.05
N THR A 18 0.31 -6.40 23.83
CA THR A 18 -0.43 -6.39 25.10
C THR A 18 -1.89 -5.93 24.98
N SER A 19 -2.24 -5.27 23.87
CA SER A 19 -3.60 -4.78 23.61
C SER A 19 -4.55 -5.92 23.23
N ASN A 20 -5.85 -5.62 23.16
CA ASN A 20 -6.86 -6.54 22.62
C ASN A 20 -6.97 -6.51 21.10
N GLU A 21 -6.19 -5.64 20.42
CA GLU A 21 -6.21 -5.50 18.97
C GLU A 21 -5.64 -6.76 18.32
N LYS A 22 -6.32 -7.27 17.29
CA LYS A 22 -5.91 -8.47 16.55
C LYS A 22 -5.05 -8.15 15.30
N PHE A 23 -5.19 -6.93 14.79
CA PHE A 23 -4.52 -6.50 13.57
C PHE A 23 -3.76 -5.19 13.80
N LEU A 24 -2.53 -5.15 13.32
CA LEU A 24 -1.74 -3.93 13.16
C LEU A 24 -1.47 -3.73 11.68
N ILE A 25 -1.88 -2.58 11.14
CA ILE A 25 -1.63 -2.21 9.75
C ILE A 25 -0.55 -1.13 9.73
N ILE A 26 0.52 -1.38 8.98
CA ILE A 26 1.62 -0.44 8.76
C ILE A 26 1.65 -0.14 7.27
N GLU A 27 1.28 1.10 6.93
CA GLU A 27 1.23 1.57 5.54
C GLU A 27 2.58 2.12 5.10
N ASP A 28 2.84 2.04 3.78
CA ASP A 28 4.06 2.54 3.12
C ASP A 28 5.35 2.03 3.78
N ALA A 29 5.36 0.74 4.09
CA ALA A 29 6.40 0.09 4.88
C ALA A 29 7.68 -0.22 4.08
N ASP A 30 7.93 0.45 2.93
CA ASP A 30 9.05 0.17 2.04
C ASP A 30 10.40 0.13 2.76
N ASN A 31 10.66 1.14 3.60
CA ASN A 31 11.91 1.27 4.36
C ASN A 31 12.10 0.13 5.39
N TYR A 32 11.01 -0.46 5.86
CA TYR A 32 11.06 -1.56 6.83
C TYR A 32 11.21 -2.91 6.16
N LEU A 33 10.73 -3.06 4.92
CA LEU A 33 10.68 -4.32 4.20
C LEU A 33 11.88 -4.55 3.30
N THR A 34 12.60 -3.48 2.90
CA THR A 34 13.72 -3.55 1.96
C THR A 34 14.87 -4.38 2.51
N ALA A 35 15.49 -5.18 1.63
CA ALA A 35 16.61 -6.05 1.97
C ALA A 35 17.80 -5.29 2.58
N ARG A 36 18.43 -5.89 3.59
CA ARG A 36 19.55 -5.34 4.37
C ARG A 36 20.79 -5.00 3.57
N ASP A 37 20.99 -5.61 2.42
CA ASP A 37 22.18 -5.41 1.57
C ASP A 37 22.30 -3.99 1.03
N LYS A 38 21.21 -3.22 1.07
CA LYS A 38 21.19 -1.81 0.63
C LYS A 38 21.45 -0.82 1.76
N ASP A 39 21.31 -1.25 3.04
CA ASP A 39 21.55 -0.39 4.18
C ASP A 39 21.97 -1.24 5.39
N ALA A 40 23.29 -1.33 5.62
CA ALA A 40 23.88 -2.16 6.69
C ALA A 40 23.40 -1.80 8.10
N ASN A 41 22.73 -0.66 8.26
CA ASN A 41 22.23 -0.12 9.53
C ASN A 41 20.72 -0.19 9.69
N ASN A 42 20.00 -1.03 8.93
CA ASN A 42 18.56 -1.13 9.09
C ASN A 42 18.16 -1.78 10.43
N HIS A 43 18.28 -0.98 11.51
CA HIS A 43 17.85 -1.37 12.85
C HIS A 43 16.34 -1.69 12.90
N SER A 44 15.54 -0.99 12.11
CA SER A 44 14.09 -1.17 12.04
C SER A 44 13.73 -2.57 11.56
N MET A 45 14.46 -3.06 10.56
CA MET A 45 14.26 -4.40 10.03
C MET A 45 14.62 -5.49 11.05
N LYS A 46 15.73 -5.35 11.78
CA LYS A 46 16.10 -6.31 12.83
C LYS A 46 15.05 -6.38 13.93
N LYS A 47 14.50 -5.24 14.32
CA LYS A 47 13.42 -5.16 15.30
C LYS A 47 12.16 -5.84 14.78
N LEU A 48 11.79 -5.58 13.52
CA LEU A 48 10.66 -6.22 12.88
C LEU A 48 10.78 -7.75 12.88
N LEU A 49 11.95 -8.29 12.55
CA LEU A 49 12.19 -9.73 12.58
C LEU A 49 12.00 -10.33 13.98
N ASN A 50 12.51 -9.66 15.01
CA ASN A 50 12.34 -10.12 16.39
C ASN A 50 10.87 -10.13 16.82
N ILE A 51 10.10 -9.16 16.33
CA ILE A 51 8.67 -9.05 16.63
C ILE A 51 7.88 -10.11 15.90
N THR A 52 8.17 -10.34 14.61
CA THR A 52 7.49 -11.40 13.84
C THR A 52 7.75 -12.78 14.42
N ASP A 53 8.95 -13.03 14.98
CA ASP A 53 9.23 -14.27 15.73
C ASP A 53 8.39 -14.36 17.02
N GLY A 54 8.16 -13.25 17.71
CA GLY A 54 7.26 -13.19 18.86
C GLY A 54 5.79 -13.38 18.50
N LEU A 55 5.36 -12.98 17.31
CA LEU A 55 3.99 -13.17 16.83
C LEU A 55 3.67 -14.62 16.48
N THR A 56 4.67 -15.46 16.16
CA THR A 56 4.45 -16.89 15.93
C THR A 56 3.90 -17.61 17.16
N SER A 57 4.16 -17.07 18.37
CA SER A 57 3.61 -17.57 19.63
C SER A 57 2.18 -17.05 19.93
N ASN A 58 1.67 -16.08 19.16
CA ASN A 58 0.32 -15.53 19.30
C ASN A 58 -0.42 -15.52 17.95
N PRO A 59 -1.05 -16.64 17.55
CA PRO A 59 -1.66 -16.82 16.24
C PRO A 59 -2.86 -15.89 15.97
N GLU A 60 -3.43 -15.30 17.00
CA GLU A 60 -4.55 -14.36 16.84
C GLU A 60 -4.11 -12.97 16.38
N LYS A 61 -2.85 -12.60 16.59
CA LYS A 61 -2.31 -11.29 16.21
C LYS A 61 -1.65 -11.35 14.85
N LYS A 62 -1.96 -10.38 14.00
CA LYS A 62 -1.40 -10.28 12.65
C LYS A 62 -0.94 -8.87 12.37
N VAL A 63 0.22 -8.74 11.72
CA VAL A 63 0.70 -7.48 11.18
C VAL A 63 0.54 -7.50 9.67
N ILE A 64 -0.03 -6.45 9.12
CA ILE A 64 -0.27 -6.26 7.69
C ILE A 64 0.60 -5.07 7.25
N PHE A 65 1.43 -5.29 6.25
CA PHE A 65 2.23 -4.24 5.64
C PHE A 65 1.68 -3.91 4.26
N THR A 66 1.53 -2.63 3.95
CA THR A 66 1.39 -2.17 2.57
C THR A 66 2.73 -1.63 2.08
N THR A 67 3.01 -1.81 0.81
CA THR A 67 4.28 -1.39 0.20
C THR A 67 4.09 -1.08 -1.28
N ASN A 68 4.87 -0.13 -1.78
CA ASN A 68 4.97 0.21 -3.20
C ASN A 68 6.18 -0.48 -3.88
N LEU A 69 6.84 -1.43 -3.20
CA LEU A 69 7.93 -2.20 -3.80
C LEU A 69 7.41 -2.98 -5.01
N PRO A 70 8.07 -2.87 -6.16
CA PRO A 70 7.56 -3.40 -7.43
C PRO A 70 7.52 -4.93 -7.50
N ASN A 71 8.30 -5.62 -6.65
CA ASN A 71 8.31 -7.08 -6.58
C ASN A 71 8.85 -7.57 -5.23
N LEU A 72 8.55 -8.83 -4.91
CA LEU A 72 8.98 -9.50 -3.68
C LEU A 72 10.50 -9.68 -3.56
N ASN A 73 11.26 -9.61 -4.65
CA ASN A 73 12.71 -9.73 -4.61
C ASN A 73 13.39 -8.53 -3.91
N GLN A 74 12.67 -7.45 -3.72
CA GLN A 74 13.15 -6.28 -2.97
C GLN A 74 12.84 -6.38 -1.47
N VAL A 75 11.95 -7.28 -1.08
CA VAL A 75 11.66 -7.57 0.33
C VAL A 75 12.75 -8.45 0.91
N ASP A 76 13.17 -8.17 2.14
CA ASP A 76 14.15 -9.02 2.84
C ASP A 76 13.65 -10.46 2.94
N THR A 77 14.44 -11.38 2.45
CA THR A 77 14.09 -12.82 2.39
C THR A 77 13.79 -13.41 3.77
N ALA A 78 14.35 -12.84 4.84
CA ALA A 78 14.07 -13.28 6.20
C ALA A 78 12.61 -13.03 6.63
N LEU A 79 11.93 -12.02 6.06
CA LEU A 79 10.50 -11.80 6.29
C LEU A 79 9.63 -12.81 5.55
N LEU A 80 10.07 -13.25 4.38
CA LEU A 80 9.30 -14.15 3.53
C LEU A 80 9.38 -15.63 3.95
N ARG A 81 10.14 -15.93 5.01
CA ARG A 81 10.27 -17.30 5.50
C ARG A 81 8.95 -17.85 6.03
N PRO A 82 8.71 -19.19 5.87
CA PRO A 82 7.58 -19.86 6.51
C PRO A 82 7.54 -19.58 8.01
N GLY A 83 6.35 -19.32 8.52
CA GLY A 83 6.12 -18.95 9.93
C GLY A 83 6.16 -17.44 10.20
N ARG A 84 6.80 -16.63 9.34
CA ARG A 84 6.79 -15.16 9.46
C ARG A 84 5.83 -14.51 8.50
N CYS A 85 5.88 -14.87 7.22
CA CYS A 85 4.95 -14.39 6.20
C CYS A 85 3.85 -15.43 5.97
N TYR A 86 2.63 -15.05 6.30
CA TYR A 86 1.46 -15.88 6.02
C TYR A 86 1.06 -15.82 4.55
N LYS A 87 1.03 -14.60 3.99
CA LYS A 87 0.65 -14.37 2.60
C LYS A 87 1.19 -13.03 2.10
N ALA A 88 1.69 -13.02 0.87
CA ALA A 88 1.94 -11.81 0.11
C ALA A 88 0.87 -11.69 -0.98
N LEU A 89 0.27 -10.50 -1.10
CA LEU A 89 -0.73 -10.17 -2.11
C LEU A 89 -0.14 -9.10 -3.02
N PHE A 90 -0.25 -9.34 -4.30
CA PHE A 90 0.10 -8.37 -5.33
C PHE A 90 -1.18 -7.81 -5.95
N PHE A 91 -1.26 -6.49 -6.06
CA PHE A 91 -2.37 -5.78 -6.69
C PHE A 91 -1.88 -5.17 -8.01
N PRO A 92 -2.02 -5.89 -9.14
CA PRO A 92 -1.64 -5.35 -10.44
C PRO A 92 -2.60 -4.24 -10.86
N TYR A 93 -2.18 -3.46 -11.86
CA TYR A 93 -3.13 -2.65 -12.61
C TYR A 93 -4.18 -3.55 -13.28
N LEU A 94 -5.40 -3.05 -13.36
CA LEU A 94 -6.50 -3.76 -14.02
C LEU A 94 -6.39 -3.57 -15.54
N THR A 95 -6.69 -4.63 -16.29
CA THR A 95 -6.91 -4.52 -17.73
C THR A 95 -8.18 -3.72 -18.02
N TYR A 96 -8.37 -3.30 -19.25
CA TYR A 96 -9.59 -2.58 -19.67
C TYR A 96 -10.86 -3.34 -19.29
N ASP A 97 -10.96 -4.64 -19.61
CA ASP A 97 -12.14 -5.45 -19.28
C ASP A 97 -12.39 -5.55 -17.77
N GLN A 98 -11.34 -5.68 -16.98
CA GLN A 98 -11.42 -5.70 -15.52
C GLN A 98 -11.85 -4.33 -14.97
N ALA A 99 -11.36 -3.24 -15.56
CA ALA A 99 -11.75 -1.89 -15.20
C ALA A 99 -13.24 -1.63 -15.48
N VAL A 100 -13.72 -2.05 -16.67
CA VAL A 100 -15.13 -1.98 -17.04
C VAL A 100 -16.00 -2.79 -16.08
N ALA A 101 -15.62 -4.04 -15.79
CA ALA A 101 -16.36 -4.88 -14.84
C ALA A 101 -16.41 -4.26 -13.44
N PHE A 102 -15.30 -3.70 -12.97
CA PHE A 102 -15.23 -3.00 -11.70
C PHE A 102 -16.15 -1.77 -11.67
N LEU A 103 -16.06 -0.91 -12.68
CA LEU A 103 -16.91 0.30 -12.75
C LEU A 103 -18.41 -0.04 -12.82
N HIS A 104 -18.79 -1.08 -13.54
CA HIS A 104 -20.17 -1.55 -13.56
C HIS A 104 -20.63 -2.03 -12.18
N SER A 105 -19.79 -2.76 -11.44
CA SER A 105 -20.16 -3.25 -10.12
C SER A 105 -20.35 -2.12 -9.10
N GLU A 106 -19.52 -1.08 -9.18
CA GLU A 106 -19.54 0.04 -8.24
C GLU A 106 -20.57 1.13 -8.62
N ASN A 107 -21.00 1.21 -9.88
CA ASN A 107 -21.87 2.27 -10.41
C ASN A 107 -23.22 1.75 -10.92
N ASN A 108 -23.82 0.78 -10.24
CA ASN A 108 -25.17 0.26 -10.56
C ASN A 108 -25.31 -0.21 -12.03
N GLY A 109 -24.29 -0.84 -12.56
CA GLY A 109 -24.28 -1.37 -13.92
C GLY A 109 -24.05 -0.34 -15.03
N LYS A 110 -23.61 0.88 -14.69
CA LYS A 110 -23.31 1.94 -15.66
C LYS A 110 -21.82 2.32 -15.62
N LEU A 111 -21.29 2.68 -16.76
CA LEU A 111 -19.97 3.31 -16.81
C LEU A 111 -20.08 4.81 -16.47
N PRO A 112 -19.09 5.39 -15.79
CA PRO A 112 -19.01 6.84 -15.62
C PRO A 112 -18.84 7.54 -16.98
N GLU A 113 -19.57 8.64 -17.22
CA GLU A 113 -19.53 9.39 -18.49
C GLU A 113 -18.10 9.80 -18.88
N LEU A 114 -17.29 10.23 -17.91
CA LEU A 114 -15.89 10.59 -18.14
C LEU A 114 -15.04 9.40 -18.61
N PHE A 115 -15.35 8.19 -18.16
CA PHE A 115 -14.66 7.00 -18.61
C PHE A 115 -15.11 6.63 -20.03
N GLU A 116 -16.41 6.63 -20.31
CA GLU A 116 -16.96 6.33 -21.65
C GLU A 116 -16.50 7.35 -22.71
N SER A 117 -16.32 8.62 -22.34
CA SER A 117 -15.94 9.68 -23.28
C SER A 117 -14.48 9.61 -23.73
N LYS A 118 -13.67 8.77 -23.11
CA LYS A 118 -12.25 8.60 -23.46
C LYS A 118 -12.05 7.49 -24.48
N ASP A 119 -11.10 7.70 -25.36
CA ASP A 119 -10.61 6.68 -26.29
C ASP A 119 -9.68 5.72 -25.55
N HIS A 120 -10.24 4.59 -25.10
CA HIS A 120 -9.48 3.56 -24.38
C HIS A 120 -8.94 2.51 -25.36
N ASN A 121 -7.65 2.24 -25.27
CA ASN A 121 -7.05 1.10 -25.97
C ASN A 121 -7.23 -0.16 -25.11
N LEU A 122 -7.49 -1.31 -25.73
CA LEU A 122 -7.56 -2.62 -25.03
C LEU A 122 -6.27 -2.99 -24.28
N LYS A 123 -5.15 -2.31 -24.58
CA LYS A 123 -3.87 -2.48 -23.86
C LYS A 123 -3.73 -1.56 -22.66
N ASP A 124 -4.64 -0.61 -22.46
CA ASP A 124 -4.59 0.31 -21.34
C ASP A 124 -4.75 -0.45 -20.03
N THR A 125 -4.04 0.00 -19.04
CA THR A 125 -4.12 -0.55 -17.69
C THR A 125 -4.50 0.57 -16.72
N HIS A 126 -5.33 0.22 -15.74
CA HIS A 126 -5.95 1.17 -14.84
C HIS A 126 -5.60 0.85 -13.39
N SER A 127 -5.21 1.86 -12.62
CA SER A 127 -5.12 1.72 -11.17
C SER A 127 -6.51 1.82 -10.54
N LEU A 128 -6.72 1.19 -9.39
CA LEU A 128 -7.96 1.38 -8.62
C LEU A 128 -8.18 2.85 -8.29
N ALA A 129 -7.13 3.61 -7.98
CA ALA A 129 -7.23 5.03 -7.70
C ALA A 129 -7.79 5.82 -8.89
N SER A 130 -7.35 5.52 -10.12
CA SER A 130 -7.89 6.18 -11.31
C SER A 130 -9.37 5.81 -11.55
N LEU A 131 -9.76 4.57 -11.29
CA LEU A 131 -11.15 4.14 -11.43
C LEU A 131 -12.07 4.80 -10.40
N TYR A 132 -11.64 4.92 -9.16
CA TYR A 132 -12.38 5.69 -8.16
C TYR A 132 -12.47 7.18 -8.49
N SER A 133 -11.45 7.77 -9.15
CA SER A 133 -11.54 9.15 -9.65
C SER A 133 -12.68 9.29 -10.66
N TYR A 134 -12.80 8.39 -11.62
CA TYR A 134 -13.93 8.40 -12.57
C TYR A 134 -15.28 8.25 -11.87
N LEU A 135 -15.40 7.34 -10.90
CA LEU A 135 -16.65 7.16 -10.12
C LEU A 135 -17.05 8.43 -9.37
N ASN A 136 -16.08 9.23 -8.94
CA ASN A 136 -16.31 10.51 -8.25
C ASN A 136 -16.42 11.71 -9.22
N GLY A 137 -16.45 11.49 -10.53
CA GLY A 137 -16.58 12.54 -11.54
C GLY A 137 -15.30 13.34 -11.80
N TYR A 138 -14.14 12.80 -11.43
CA TYR A 138 -12.84 13.43 -11.68
C TYR A 138 -12.08 12.71 -12.79
N ASP A 139 -11.42 13.50 -13.64
CA ASP A 139 -10.51 12.98 -14.66
C ASP A 139 -9.11 12.78 -14.04
N PRO A 140 -8.64 11.52 -13.88
CA PRO A 140 -7.35 11.25 -13.25
C PRO A 140 -6.17 11.87 -14.00
N GLU A 141 -6.26 12.05 -15.34
CA GLU A 141 -5.19 12.66 -16.12
C GLU A 141 -5.07 14.16 -15.90
N LYS A 142 -6.20 14.85 -15.67
CA LYS A 142 -6.20 16.28 -15.34
C LYS A 142 -5.55 16.52 -13.98
N ILE A 143 -5.84 15.69 -12.99
CA ILE A 143 -5.25 15.80 -11.66
C ILE A 143 -3.71 15.72 -11.75
N ILE A 144 -3.18 14.78 -12.56
CA ILE A 144 -1.74 14.62 -12.74
C ILE A 144 -1.13 15.80 -13.50
N ASN A 145 -1.82 16.32 -14.50
CA ASN A 145 -1.32 17.43 -15.32
C ASN A 145 -1.40 18.77 -14.57
N ASP A 146 -2.45 19.01 -13.81
CA ASP A 146 -2.58 20.19 -12.96
C ASP A 146 -1.50 20.20 -11.87
N GLY A 147 -1.14 19.04 -11.33
CA GLY A 147 -0.02 18.90 -10.39
C GLY A 147 1.36 19.21 -10.98
N LYS A 148 1.54 19.12 -12.32
CA LYS A 148 2.79 19.50 -12.99
C LYS A 148 2.88 20.99 -13.31
N ASN A 149 1.76 21.68 -13.45
CA ASN A 149 1.65 23.08 -13.86
C ASN A 149 0.99 24.01 -12.83
N GLY A 150 0.46 23.47 -11.74
CA GLY A 150 -0.20 24.20 -10.67
C GLY A 150 0.68 24.42 -9.45
N PRO A 151 0.20 25.21 -8.46
CA PRO A 151 0.89 25.31 -7.18
C PRO A 151 1.02 23.93 -6.57
N THR A 152 2.24 23.52 -6.30
CA THR A 152 2.59 22.26 -5.65
C THR A 152 1.73 22.09 -4.40
N PHE A 153 0.85 21.09 -4.39
CA PHE A 153 0.27 20.59 -3.16
C PHE A 153 1.38 19.87 -2.38
N GLY A 154 2.26 20.65 -1.79
CA GLY A 154 3.23 20.16 -0.84
C GLY A 154 2.72 20.47 0.55
N PHE A 155 2.71 19.51 1.43
CA PHE A 155 2.67 19.79 2.85
C PHE A 155 3.90 20.64 3.16
N THR A 156 3.72 21.97 3.24
CA THR A 156 4.77 22.84 3.71
C THR A 156 4.99 22.54 5.19
N ASN A 157 6.08 21.87 5.51
CA ASN A 157 6.62 21.87 6.85
C ASN A 157 6.88 23.35 7.22
N LYS A 158 6.00 23.94 8.01
CA LYS A 158 6.32 25.17 8.70
C LYS A 158 7.38 24.84 9.76
N GLN A 159 8.54 25.44 9.58
CA GLN A 159 9.59 25.51 10.59
C GLN A 159 9.06 26.13 11.89
#